data_409b2e40414e728b2107ff4976a62d59
#
_entry.id   409b2e40414e728b2107ff4976a62d59
#
_cell.length_a   1.000
_cell.length_b   1.000
_cell.length_c   1.000
_cell.angle_alpha   90.00
_cell.angle_beta   90.00
_cell.angle_gamma   90.00
#
_symmetry.space_group_name_H-M   'P 1'
#
loop_
_entity.id
_entity.type
_entity.pdbx_description
1 polymer ?
#
loop_
_entity_poly.entity_id
_entity_poly.type
_entity_poly.pdbx_seq_one_letter_code
_entity_poly.pdbx_strand_id
1 'polypeptide(L)'
;MEQRKIIFLDVDGTLVDYSGHIPQSAAEAVRLARQKGHKVYICTGSLTVKEAFPDMIFGAELYRDDVNKISFILKSYEDYLDAAEAFPELKAGTWGGAGETALFGDLALKDIDKAYAMDILLEYLQVSPDDTVAFGDAKVDIPMLEHSGTGVAMGNGGPEIRVAADYVTDDVEHDGLWKAFSHLGLLE
;
A
#
# COMPACT_ATOMS: atom_id res chain seq x y z
N MET A 1 8.83 28.60 8.56
CA MET A 1 8.40 27.98 7.29
C MET A 1 8.08 26.55 7.66
N GLU A 2 6.84 26.15 7.53
CA GLU A 2 6.44 24.76 7.76
C GLU A 2 7.19 23.84 6.79
N GLN A 3 7.71 22.76 7.33
CA GLN A 3 8.49 21.79 6.56
C GLN A 3 7.54 21.05 5.61
N ARG A 4 7.78 21.17 4.31
CA ARG A 4 7.01 20.45 3.30
C ARG A 4 7.26 18.95 3.44
N LYS A 5 6.21 18.17 3.55
CA LYS A 5 6.25 16.71 3.63
C LYS A 5 5.95 16.04 2.27
N ILE A 6 6.53 14.86 2.09
CA ILE A 6 6.14 13.92 1.05
C ILE A 6 5.21 12.91 1.70
N ILE A 7 4.01 12.75 1.15
CA ILE A 7 2.94 11.91 1.72
C ILE A 7 2.72 10.75 0.77
N PHE A 8 2.85 9.53 1.26
CA PHE A 8 2.56 8.30 0.54
C PHE A 8 1.24 7.71 1.05
N LEU A 9 0.32 7.44 0.15
CA LEU A 9 -0.98 6.85 0.47
C LEU A 9 -1.11 5.50 -0.24
N ASP A 10 -1.43 4.47 0.51
CA ASP A 10 -2.07 3.28 -0.07
C ASP A 10 -3.47 3.63 -0.56
N VAL A 11 -4.10 2.74 -1.33
CA VAL A 11 -5.41 2.99 -1.94
C VAL A 11 -6.53 2.28 -1.19
N ASP A 12 -6.57 0.95 -1.27
CA ASP A 12 -7.69 0.17 -0.77
C ASP A 12 -7.68 0.11 0.77
N GLY A 13 -8.74 0.57 1.41
CA GLY A 13 -8.81 0.66 2.88
C GLY A 13 -8.05 1.84 3.50
N THR A 14 -7.41 2.69 2.70
CA THR A 14 -6.67 3.90 3.12
C THR A 14 -7.23 5.17 2.49
N LEU A 15 -7.05 5.37 1.19
CA LEU A 15 -7.62 6.50 0.45
C LEU A 15 -9.06 6.21 -0.01
N VAL A 16 -9.33 4.96 -0.34
CA VAL A 16 -10.59 4.45 -0.90
C VAL A 16 -11.18 3.46 0.09
N ASP A 17 -12.47 3.53 0.35
CA ASP A 17 -13.19 2.54 1.15
C ASP A 17 -13.33 1.19 0.40
N TYR A 18 -13.77 0.14 1.10
CA TYR A 18 -13.93 -1.19 0.49
C TYR A 18 -15.08 -1.29 -0.52
N SER A 19 -15.87 -0.22 -0.70
CA SER A 19 -16.89 -0.12 -1.75
C SER A 19 -16.38 0.58 -3.02
N GLY A 20 -15.10 1.01 -3.02
CA GLY A 20 -14.44 1.65 -4.15
C GLY A 20 -14.67 3.17 -4.24
N HIS A 21 -15.11 3.82 -3.15
CA HIS A 21 -15.34 5.25 -3.11
C HIS A 21 -14.27 5.97 -2.28
N ILE A 22 -13.88 7.16 -2.73
CA ILE A 22 -13.05 8.06 -1.93
C ILE A 22 -13.97 8.84 -0.99
N PRO A 23 -13.82 8.70 0.36
CA PRO A 23 -14.57 9.54 1.30
C PRO A 23 -14.34 11.03 1.01
N GLN A 24 -15.40 11.83 1.10
CA GLN A 24 -15.28 13.26 0.80
C GLN A 24 -14.25 13.96 1.71
N SER A 25 -14.17 13.56 2.96
CA SER A 25 -13.16 14.06 3.92
C SER A 25 -11.73 13.71 3.48
N ALA A 26 -11.50 12.49 2.97
CA ALA A 26 -10.20 12.07 2.45
C ALA A 26 -9.78 12.90 1.24
N ALA A 27 -10.69 13.09 0.28
CA ALA A 27 -10.45 13.94 -0.89
C ALA A 27 -10.12 15.39 -0.50
N GLU A 28 -10.84 15.95 0.48
CA GLU A 28 -10.60 17.30 0.99
C GLU A 28 -9.27 17.40 1.74
N ALA A 29 -8.91 16.40 2.57
CA ALA A 29 -7.62 16.36 3.25
C ALA A 29 -6.45 16.39 2.25
N VAL A 30 -6.49 15.56 1.22
CA VAL A 30 -5.47 15.55 0.15
C VAL A 30 -5.41 16.90 -0.57
N ARG A 31 -6.58 17.49 -0.88
CA ARG A 31 -6.66 18.80 -1.54
C ARG A 31 -6.00 19.90 -0.71
N LEU A 32 -6.31 19.96 0.59
CA LEU A 32 -5.77 20.96 1.50
C LEU A 32 -4.26 20.76 1.71
N ALA A 33 -3.79 19.55 1.98
CA ALA A 33 -2.37 19.26 2.13
C ALA A 33 -1.56 19.70 0.90
N ARG A 34 -2.08 19.42 -0.31
CA ARG A 34 -1.45 19.90 -1.55
C ARG A 34 -1.44 21.41 -1.70
N GLN A 35 -2.48 22.11 -1.23
CA GLN A 35 -2.50 23.59 -1.21
C GLN A 35 -1.48 24.18 -0.24
N LYS A 36 -1.16 23.47 0.84
CA LYS A 36 -0.10 23.84 1.79
C LYS A 36 1.31 23.52 1.26
N GLY A 37 1.40 22.93 0.10
CA GLY A 37 2.67 22.64 -0.59
C GLY A 37 3.25 21.26 -0.30
N HIS A 38 2.54 20.40 0.45
CA HIS A 38 2.90 19.00 0.56
C HIS A 38 2.72 18.28 -0.79
N LYS A 39 3.52 17.26 -1.04
CA LYS A 39 3.37 16.42 -2.23
C LYS A 39 2.73 15.09 -1.82
N VAL A 40 1.70 14.68 -2.52
CA VAL A 40 0.95 13.45 -2.24
C VAL A 40 1.13 12.48 -3.40
N TYR A 41 1.57 11.28 -3.10
CA TYR A 41 1.81 10.19 -4.04
C TYR A 41 1.00 8.96 -3.64
N ILE A 42 0.54 8.23 -4.63
CA ILE A 42 -0.13 6.95 -4.46
C ILE A 42 0.92 5.84 -4.52
N CYS A 43 0.89 4.93 -3.54
CA CYS A 43 1.76 3.77 -3.45
C CYS A 43 0.91 2.52 -3.22
N THR A 44 0.42 1.92 -4.30
CA THR A 44 -0.47 0.76 -4.25
C THR A 44 0.02 -0.38 -5.12
N GLY A 45 -0.19 -1.62 -4.63
CA GLY A 45 -0.02 -2.84 -5.42
C GLY A 45 -1.33 -3.41 -5.96
N SER A 46 -2.46 -2.85 -5.52
CA SER A 46 -3.79 -3.29 -5.91
C SER A 46 -4.35 -2.37 -6.99
N LEU A 47 -4.56 -2.96 -8.15
CA LEU A 47 -5.46 -2.42 -9.15
C LEU A 47 -6.39 -3.57 -9.50
N THR A 48 -7.69 -3.32 -9.61
CA THR A 48 -8.61 -4.30 -10.18
C THR A 48 -8.07 -4.66 -11.57
N VAL A 49 -7.47 -5.85 -11.62
CA VAL A 49 -6.54 -6.31 -12.66
C VAL A 49 -7.10 -6.11 -14.08
N LYS A 50 -8.40 -6.19 -14.24
CA LYS A 50 -9.06 -6.15 -15.55
C LYS A 50 -9.39 -4.75 -16.07
N GLU A 51 -9.61 -3.79 -15.17
CA GLU A 51 -9.95 -2.40 -15.54
C GLU A 51 -8.71 -1.51 -15.66
N ALA A 52 -7.68 -1.82 -14.89
CA ALA A 52 -6.44 -1.04 -14.88
C ALA A 52 -5.46 -1.45 -15.99
N PHE A 53 -5.57 -2.68 -16.50
CA PHE A 53 -4.70 -3.19 -17.56
C PHE A 53 -5.53 -3.76 -18.73
N PRO A 54 -6.12 -2.89 -19.56
CA PRO A 54 -6.92 -3.32 -20.72
C PRO A 54 -6.09 -4.16 -21.71
N ASP A 55 -4.79 -4.01 -21.73
CA ASP A 55 -3.84 -4.73 -22.58
C ASP A 55 -3.29 -6.01 -21.95
N MET A 56 -3.84 -6.47 -20.80
CA MET A 56 -3.41 -7.69 -20.15
C MET A 56 -3.66 -8.91 -21.03
N ILE A 57 -2.61 -9.69 -21.28
CA ILE A 57 -2.66 -10.91 -22.09
C ILE A 57 -3.13 -12.07 -21.21
N PHE A 58 -4.24 -12.68 -21.58
CA PHE A 58 -4.74 -13.89 -20.94
C PHE A 58 -4.46 -15.11 -21.84
N GLY A 59 -3.86 -16.17 -21.30
CA GLY A 59 -3.71 -17.46 -21.98
C GLY A 59 -2.31 -17.75 -22.51
N ALA A 60 -2.17 -18.41 -23.59
CA ALA A 60 -1.18 -19.40 -24.00
C ALA A 60 0.32 -19.05 -24.03
N GLU A 61 0.79 -17.85 -23.90
CA GLU A 61 2.22 -17.55 -23.88
C GLU A 61 2.61 -16.72 -22.65
N LEU A 62 2.66 -17.42 -21.51
CA LEU A 62 3.03 -16.82 -20.22
C LEU A 62 4.54 -16.61 -20.05
N TYR A 63 5.36 -17.19 -20.93
CA TYR A 63 6.81 -17.04 -20.84
C TYR A 63 7.24 -15.72 -21.47
N ARG A 64 7.67 -14.78 -20.60
CA ARG A 64 8.16 -13.44 -20.98
C ARG A 64 9.34 -13.07 -20.12
N ASP A 65 10.28 -12.31 -20.68
CA ASP A 65 11.48 -11.84 -19.98
C ASP A 65 11.22 -10.59 -19.10
N ASP A 66 10.01 -9.99 -19.22
CA ASP A 66 9.62 -8.75 -18.54
C ASP A 66 8.56 -8.95 -17.42
N VAL A 67 8.43 -10.17 -16.90
CA VAL A 67 7.48 -10.49 -15.82
C VAL A 67 8.08 -10.11 -14.46
N ASN A 68 7.42 -9.19 -13.74
CA ASN A 68 7.82 -8.77 -12.40
C ASN A 68 7.01 -9.45 -11.29
N LYS A 69 5.81 -9.89 -11.60
CA LYS A 69 4.87 -10.51 -10.65
C LYS A 69 3.96 -11.48 -11.39
N ILE A 70 3.71 -12.63 -10.77
CA ILE A 70 2.74 -13.62 -11.23
C ILE A 70 1.66 -13.73 -10.17
N SER A 71 0.41 -13.64 -10.57
CA SER A 71 -0.75 -13.82 -9.69
C SER A 71 -1.52 -15.08 -10.11
N PHE A 72 -2.00 -15.83 -9.13
CA PHE A 72 -2.70 -17.09 -9.35
C PHE A 72 -3.82 -17.31 -8.35
N ILE A 73 -4.80 -18.14 -8.73
CA ILE A 73 -5.93 -18.49 -7.87
C ILE A 73 -5.53 -19.68 -6.99
N LEU A 74 -5.68 -19.53 -5.68
CA LEU A 74 -5.48 -20.58 -4.70
C LEU A 74 -6.78 -21.35 -4.45
N LYS A 75 -6.67 -22.64 -4.21
CA LYS A 75 -7.77 -23.49 -3.75
C LYS A 75 -7.79 -23.61 -2.24
N SER A 76 -6.61 -23.46 -1.61
CA SER A 76 -6.41 -23.56 -0.17
C SER A 76 -5.19 -22.75 0.25
N TYR A 77 -5.01 -22.56 1.56
CA TYR A 77 -3.80 -21.96 2.11
C TYR A 77 -2.56 -22.85 1.90
N GLU A 78 -2.74 -24.16 1.76
CA GLU A 78 -1.66 -25.10 1.46
C GLU A 78 -1.00 -24.80 0.11
N ASP A 79 -1.79 -24.45 -0.92
CA ASP A 79 -1.25 -24.07 -2.24
C ASP A 79 -0.31 -22.85 -2.13
N TYR A 80 -0.55 -21.94 -1.18
CA TYR A 80 0.35 -20.81 -0.89
C TYR A 80 1.67 -21.30 -0.29
N LEU A 81 1.61 -22.22 0.68
CA LEU A 81 2.81 -22.78 1.31
C LEU A 81 3.65 -23.57 0.30
N ASP A 82 3.00 -24.36 -0.54
CA ASP A 82 3.64 -25.12 -1.63
C ASP A 82 4.34 -24.16 -2.61
N ALA A 83 3.69 -23.04 -2.98
CA ALA A 83 4.29 -22.04 -3.85
C ALA A 83 5.50 -21.36 -3.21
N ALA A 84 5.42 -21.04 -1.90
CA ALA A 84 6.54 -20.43 -1.17
C ALA A 84 7.74 -21.37 -1.05
N GLU A 85 7.49 -22.68 -0.88
CA GLU A 85 8.54 -23.71 -0.83
C GLU A 85 9.15 -23.97 -2.20
N ALA A 86 8.31 -24.00 -3.26
CA ALA A 86 8.75 -24.28 -4.63
C ALA A 86 9.62 -23.15 -5.23
N PHE A 87 9.42 -21.90 -4.80
CA PHE A 87 10.11 -20.72 -5.31
C PHE A 87 10.76 -19.90 -4.18
N PRO A 88 11.76 -20.47 -3.49
CA PRO A 88 12.35 -19.84 -2.32
C PRO A 88 13.13 -18.53 -2.63
N GLU A 89 13.44 -18.27 -3.89
CA GLU A 89 14.05 -17.03 -4.38
C GLU A 89 13.06 -15.89 -4.61
N LEU A 90 11.76 -16.19 -4.64
CA LEU A 90 10.70 -15.21 -4.81
C LEU A 90 9.99 -14.89 -3.47
N LYS A 91 9.31 -13.76 -3.43
CA LYS A 91 8.39 -13.39 -2.36
C LYS A 91 7.01 -13.93 -2.69
N ALA A 92 6.56 -14.92 -1.92
CA ALA A 92 5.18 -15.38 -2.00
C ALA A 92 4.28 -14.48 -1.13
N GLY A 93 3.13 -14.11 -1.67
CA GLY A 93 2.08 -13.36 -0.98
C GLY A 93 0.74 -14.04 -1.10
N THR A 94 -0.17 -13.77 -0.17
CA THR A 94 -1.58 -14.21 -0.24
C THR A 94 -2.48 -13.18 0.43
N TRP A 95 -3.71 -13.09 -0.03
CA TRP A 95 -4.74 -12.20 0.49
C TRP A 95 -5.70 -12.92 1.45
N GLY A 96 -5.25 -13.94 2.07
CA GLY A 96 -5.95 -14.66 3.12
C GLY A 96 -4.97 -15.18 4.16
N GLY A 97 -5.40 -15.26 5.40
CA GLY A 97 -4.65 -15.87 6.49
C GLY A 97 -4.91 -17.37 6.61
N ALA A 98 -4.13 -18.05 7.46
CA ALA A 98 -4.42 -19.42 7.86
C ALA A 98 -5.82 -19.47 8.49
N GLY A 99 -6.75 -20.22 7.88
CA GLY A 99 -8.14 -20.36 8.33
C GLY A 99 -9.15 -19.52 7.52
N GLU A 100 -8.69 -18.62 6.65
CA GLU A 100 -9.52 -17.99 5.63
C GLU A 100 -9.41 -18.75 4.32
N THR A 101 -10.42 -18.64 3.46
CA THR A 101 -10.32 -19.17 2.11
C THR A 101 -9.39 -18.25 1.33
N ALA A 102 -8.10 -18.58 1.29
CA ALA A 102 -7.13 -17.87 0.47
C ALA A 102 -7.52 -18.06 -1.00
N LEU A 103 -8.05 -17.01 -1.60
CA LEU A 103 -8.55 -17.06 -2.98
C LEU A 103 -7.49 -16.64 -3.99
N PHE A 104 -6.42 -15.99 -3.54
CA PHE A 104 -5.44 -15.35 -4.41
C PHE A 104 -4.03 -15.45 -3.83
N GLY A 105 -3.09 -15.86 -4.66
CA GLY A 105 -1.68 -15.85 -4.34
C GLY A 105 -0.88 -15.06 -5.36
N ASP A 106 0.29 -14.60 -4.98
CA ASP A 106 1.24 -14.00 -5.89
C ASP A 106 2.68 -14.40 -5.59
N LEU A 107 3.50 -14.36 -6.63
CA LEU A 107 4.95 -14.49 -6.56
C LEU A 107 5.57 -13.23 -7.19
N ALA A 108 6.44 -12.58 -6.45
CA ALA A 108 7.11 -11.35 -6.86
C ALA A 108 8.61 -11.40 -6.52
N LEU A 109 9.39 -10.46 -7.00
CA LEU A 109 10.78 -10.31 -6.61
C LEU A 109 10.87 -9.96 -5.12
N LYS A 110 11.80 -10.61 -4.39
CA LYS A 110 11.93 -10.49 -2.92
C LYS A 110 12.18 -9.07 -2.44
N ASP A 111 13.00 -8.33 -3.17
CA ASP A 111 13.52 -7.03 -2.73
C ASP A 111 12.73 -5.86 -3.32
N ILE A 112 11.57 -6.15 -3.94
CA ILE A 112 10.67 -5.12 -4.47
C ILE A 112 9.41 -5.07 -3.61
N ASP A 113 9.31 -4.01 -2.83
CA ASP A 113 8.15 -3.68 -2.02
C ASP A 113 7.83 -2.17 -2.10
N LYS A 114 6.90 -1.71 -1.28
CA LYS A 114 6.51 -0.29 -1.26
C LYS A 114 7.63 0.61 -0.73
N ALA A 115 8.47 0.14 0.21
CA ALA A 115 9.63 0.90 0.69
C ALA A 115 10.66 1.11 -0.41
N TYR A 116 10.96 0.07 -1.19
CA TYR A 116 11.85 0.17 -2.35
C TYR A 116 11.33 1.19 -3.39
N ALA A 117 10.02 1.18 -3.66
CA ALA A 117 9.42 2.16 -4.57
C ALA A 117 9.52 3.60 -4.01
N MET A 118 9.39 3.77 -2.69
CA MET A 118 9.63 5.06 -2.03
C MET A 118 11.08 5.51 -2.21
N ASP A 119 12.06 4.63 -2.00
CA ASP A 119 13.48 4.97 -2.14
C ASP A 119 13.81 5.53 -3.53
N ILE A 120 13.32 4.88 -4.59
CA ILE A 120 13.51 5.35 -5.97
C ILE A 120 12.97 6.78 -6.14
N LEU A 121 11.76 7.03 -5.62
CA LEU A 121 11.14 8.35 -5.74
C LEU A 121 11.86 9.39 -4.88
N LEU A 122 12.26 9.04 -3.64
CA LEU A 122 12.94 9.95 -2.72
C LEU A 122 14.34 10.31 -3.23
N GLU A 123 15.07 9.36 -3.82
CA GLU A 123 16.34 9.63 -4.49
C GLU A 123 16.16 10.60 -5.66
N TYR A 124 15.16 10.38 -6.51
CA TYR A 124 14.84 11.30 -7.61
C TYR A 124 14.46 12.69 -7.12
N LEU A 125 13.72 12.80 -6.00
CA LEU A 125 13.28 14.08 -5.41
C LEU A 125 14.36 14.73 -4.54
N GLN A 126 15.43 14.02 -4.20
CA GLN A 126 16.48 14.42 -3.25
C GLN A 126 15.90 14.78 -1.87
N VAL A 127 15.01 13.97 -1.36
CA VAL A 127 14.33 14.13 -0.06
C VAL A 127 14.68 12.97 0.86
N SER A 128 14.91 13.26 2.15
CA SER A 128 15.14 12.22 3.16
C SER A 128 13.83 11.46 3.48
N PRO A 129 13.89 10.16 3.77
CA PRO A 129 12.76 9.43 4.36
C PRO A 129 12.18 10.10 5.61
N ASP A 130 13.00 10.76 6.44
CA ASP A 130 12.56 11.49 7.64
C ASP A 130 11.55 12.62 7.35
N ASP A 131 11.50 13.10 6.11
CA ASP A 131 10.57 14.14 5.66
C ASP A 131 9.31 13.57 5.01
N THR A 132 9.05 12.29 5.20
CA THR A 132 7.89 11.59 4.64
C THR A 132 6.85 11.22 5.67
N VAL A 133 5.63 11.02 5.21
CA VAL A 133 4.53 10.43 5.97
C VAL A 133 3.90 9.35 5.09
N ALA A 134 3.73 8.14 5.60
CA ALA A 134 3.12 7.03 4.88
C ALA A 134 1.85 6.54 5.58
N PHE A 135 0.86 6.15 4.80
CA PHE A 135 -0.44 5.67 5.27
C PHE A 135 -0.76 4.33 4.64
N GLY A 136 -1.23 3.38 5.45
CA GLY A 136 -1.61 2.05 4.99
C GLY A 136 -2.54 1.33 5.95
N ASP A 137 -3.15 0.22 5.51
CA ASP A 137 -4.05 -0.62 6.32
C ASP A 137 -3.68 -2.10 6.32
N ALA A 138 -2.81 -2.53 5.40
CA ALA A 138 -2.47 -3.94 5.18
C ALA A 138 -1.03 -4.29 5.55
N LYS A 139 -0.74 -5.57 5.77
CA LYS A 139 0.62 -6.06 6.07
C LYS A 139 1.66 -5.68 5.01
N VAL A 140 1.24 -5.58 3.75
CA VAL A 140 2.12 -5.19 2.64
C VAL A 140 2.57 -3.74 2.72
N ASP A 141 1.95 -2.92 3.56
CA ASP A 141 2.29 -1.52 3.78
C ASP A 141 3.31 -1.33 4.91
N ILE A 142 3.50 -2.34 5.77
CA ILE A 142 4.41 -2.25 6.90
C ILE A 142 5.79 -1.75 6.50
N PRO A 143 6.45 -2.30 5.45
CA PRO A 143 7.76 -1.78 5.03
C PRO A 143 7.73 -0.29 4.67
N MET A 144 6.65 0.19 4.05
CA MET A 144 6.48 1.60 3.71
C MET A 144 6.31 2.48 4.97
N LEU A 145 5.54 2.01 5.95
CA LEU A 145 5.34 2.72 7.21
C LEU A 145 6.64 2.83 8.01
N GLU A 146 7.33 1.70 8.20
CA GLU A 146 8.60 1.64 8.94
C GLU A 146 9.74 2.43 8.28
N HIS A 147 9.69 2.57 6.96
CA HIS A 147 10.70 3.30 6.20
C HIS A 147 10.46 4.82 6.20
N SER A 148 9.25 5.26 6.45
CA SER A 148 8.91 6.69 6.46
C SER A 148 9.30 7.38 7.76
N GLY A 149 9.43 8.70 7.72
CA GLY A 149 9.63 9.52 8.92
C GLY A 149 8.46 9.49 9.88
N THR A 150 7.26 9.17 9.39
CA THR A 150 6.06 8.90 10.21
C THR A 150 5.17 7.90 9.48
N GLY A 151 5.01 6.74 10.07
CA GLY A 151 4.10 5.69 9.59
C GLY A 151 2.74 5.75 10.28
N VAL A 152 1.66 5.78 9.52
CA VAL A 152 0.29 5.85 10.02
C VAL A 152 -0.50 4.63 9.57
N ALA A 153 -1.03 3.87 10.51
CA ALA A 153 -1.96 2.80 10.23
C ALA A 153 -3.41 3.31 10.29
N MET A 154 -4.22 2.88 9.33
CA MET A 154 -5.66 3.12 9.35
C MET A 154 -6.33 2.26 10.43
N GLY A 155 -7.45 2.75 10.98
CA GLY A 155 -8.21 2.06 12.04
C GLY A 155 -8.80 0.71 11.61
N ASN A 156 -9.09 0.53 10.33
CA ASN A 156 -9.50 -0.75 9.73
C ASN A 156 -8.33 -1.73 9.50
N GLY A 157 -7.08 -1.30 9.68
CA GLY A 157 -5.91 -2.17 9.53
C GLY A 157 -5.84 -3.27 10.57
N GLY A 158 -5.18 -4.38 10.22
CA GLY A 158 -4.95 -5.52 11.11
C GLY A 158 -4.02 -5.19 12.29
N PRO A 159 -3.90 -6.12 13.27
CA PRO A 159 -3.08 -5.87 14.47
C PRO A 159 -1.60 -5.65 14.13
N GLU A 160 -1.07 -6.30 13.12
CA GLU A 160 0.35 -6.23 12.78
C GLU A 160 0.75 -4.83 12.27
N ILE A 161 -0.03 -4.25 11.36
CA ILE A 161 0.28 -2.90 10.86
C ILE A 161 0.07 -1.84 11.92
N ARG A 162 -0.92 -2.02 12.82
CA ARG A 162 -1.13 -1.09 13.94
C ARG A 162 0.04 -1.09 14.93
N VAL A 163 0.71 -2.23 15.12
CA VAL A 163 1.90 -2.33 15.99
C VAL A 163 3.13 -1.70 15.32
N ALA A 164 3.24 -1.80 14.00
CA ALA A 164 4.35 -1.26 13.23
C ALA A 164 4.29 0.26 13.02
N ALA A 165 3.11 0.87 13.18
CA ALA A 165 2.90 2.30 12.92
C ALA A 165 3.27 3.17 14.13
N ASP A 166 3.74 4.39 13.85
CA ASP A 166 3.95 5.43 14.85
C ASP A 166 2.63 6.00 15.38
N TYR A 167 1.61 6.03 14.53
CA TYR A 167 0.29 6.53 14.87
C TYR A 167 -0.80 5.66 14.23
N VAL A 168 -1.86 5.38 14.98
CA VAL A 168 -3.06 4.70 14.49
C VAL A 168 -4.20 5.69 14.46
N THR A 169 -4.76 5.93 13.29
CA THR A 169 -5.92 6.79 13.10
C THR A 169 -7.23 6.01 13.15
N ASP A 170 -8.35 6.68 12.85
CA ASP A 170 -9.64 6.03 12.73
C ASP A 170 -9.77 5.26 11.39
N ASP A 171 -10.86 4.53 11.27
CA ASP A 171 -11.25 3.77 10.09
C ASP A 171 -11.42 4.65 8.84
N VAL A 172 -11.21 4.10 7.66
CA VAL A 172 -11.37 4.80 6.38
C VAL A 172 -12.78 5.39 6.20
N GLU A 173 -13.81 4.70 6.70
CA GLU A 173 -15.21 5.14 6.66
C GLU A 173 -15.55 6.16 7.75
N HIS A 174 -14.67 6.38 8.72
CA HIS A 174 -14.85 7.29 9.86
C HIS A 174 -13.89 8.48 9.82
N ASP A 175 -13.63 9.03 8.64
CA ASP A 175 -12.77 10.19 8.41
C ASP A 175 -11.30 9.96 8.85
N GLY A 176 -10.82 8.72 8.89
CA GLY A 176 -9.51 8.36 9.41
C GLY A 176 -8.37 9.16 8.76
N LEU A 177 -8.37 9.28 7.44
CA LEU A 177 -7.33 10.02 6.72
C LEU A 177 -7.36 11.52 7.07
N TRP A 178 -8.55 12.14 7.12
CA TRP A 178 -8.70 13.53 7.53
C TRP A 178 -8.18 13.79 8.95
N LYS A 179 -8.56 12.93 9.89
CA LYS A 179 -8.15 13.04 11.30
C LYS A 179 -6.63 12.93 11.44
N ALA A 180 -6.02 12.00 10.74
CA ALA A 180 -4.57 11.85 10.76
C ALA A 180 -3.86 13.07 10.14
N PHE A 181 -4.31 13.57 9.00
CA PHE A 181 -3.74 14.78 8.39
C PHE A 181 -3.85 15.99 9.33
N SER A 182 -4.99 16.14 10.02
CA SER A 182 -5.18 17.19 11.01
C SER A 182 -4.25 17.00 12.22
N HIS A 183 -4.15 15.77 12.74
CA HIS A 183 -3.28 15.45 13.89
C HIS A 183 -1.80 15.75 13.61
N LEU A 184 -1.36 15.49 12.39
CA LEU A 184 0.02 15.69 11.95
C LEU A 184 0.30 17.12 11.44
N GLY A 185 -0.67 18.05 11.53
CA GLY A 185 -0.50 19.43 11.07
C GLY A 185 -0.38 19.60 9.56
N LEU A 186 -0.80 18.60 8.76
CA LEU A 186 -0.68 18.64 7.30
C LEU A 186 -1.75 19.52 6.62
N LEU A 187 -2.72 20.02 7.38
CA LEU A 187 -3.83 20.83 6.89
C LEU A 187 -3.70 22.32 7.25
N GLU A 188 -2.72 22.69 8.06
CA GLU A 188 -2.51 24.04 8.58
C GLU A 188 -1.63 24.93 7.68
#